data_54fc287c32e637bbcf1dfa0ddaba57ae
#
_entry.id   54fc287c32e637bbcf1dfa0ddaba57ae
#
_cell.length_a   1.000
_cell.length_b   1.000
_cell.length_c   1.000
_cell.angle_alpha   90.00
_cell.angle_beta   90.00
_cell.angle_gamma   90.00
#
_symmetry.space_group_name_H-M   'P 1'
#
loop_
_entity.id
_entity.type
_entity.pdbx_description
1 polymer ?
#
loop_
_entity_poly.entity_id
_entity_poly.type
_entity_poly.pdbx_seq_one_letter_code
_entity_poly.pdbx_strand_id
1 'polypeptide(L)'
;YFSSGQFDMDSFYNDLLNKERKLIGEPQLSWLANTYGNSEVAWNILGQQVLMTKLKFPDISSALSNSNLSEEVKQYLPLLKLGLPSNLDAWDGYPAERDRIFSLFKKNNSKLISLAGDTHNAWFSKLFNNAEEHIGYEFGTPSVTSPGLSEYLNGVNPRELEQGIINTNKEIEWVNTSHRGYTKIYLNEFMLKGCLL
;
A
#
# COMPACT_ATOMS: atom_id res chain seq x y z
N TYR A 1 -13.57 -11.45 14.13
CA TYR A 1 -12.77 -12.67 13.89
C TYR A 1 -12.08 -13.23 15.14
N PHE A 2 -12.39 -12.75 16.35
CA PHE A 2 -11.90 -13.36 17.58
C PHE A 2 -12.96 -14.32 18.14
N SER A 3 -12.57 -15.58 18.32
CA SER A 3 -13.38 -16.61 18.97
C SER A 3 -12.55 -17.29 20.04
N SER A 4 -13.07 -17.36 21.29
CA SER A 4 -12.38 -17.99 22.43
C SER A 4 -10.93 -17.49 22.65
N GLY A 5 -10.65 -16.22 22.35
CA GLY A 5 -9.33 -15.63 22.51
C GLY A 5 -8.35 -15.92 21.36
N GLN A 6 -8.76 -16.64 20.33
CA GLN A 6 -7.97 -16.89 19.12
C GLN A 6 -8.52 -16.12 17.92
N PHE A 7 -7.64 -15.65 17.05
CA PHE A 7 -8.00 -15.00 15.80
C PHE A 7 -8.31 -16.05 14.73
N ASP A 8 -9.50 -16.00 14.15
CA ASP A 8 -9.97 -16.89 13.10
C ASP A 8 -9.45 -16.39 11.73
N MET A 9 -8.29 -16.91 11.35
CA MET A 9 -7.62 -16.56 10.08
C MET A 9 -8.44 -16.99 8.86
N ASP A 10 -9.11 -18.14 8.92
CA ASP A 10 -9.87 -18.67 7.80
C ASP A 10 -11.09 -17.81 7.50
N SER A 11 -11.87 -17.46 8.51
CA SER A 11 -12.99 -16.53 8.35
C SER A 11 -12.53 -15.16 7.89
N PHE A 12 -11.42 -14.66 8.43
CA PHE A 12 -10.85 -13.37 8.00
C PHE A 12 -10.47 -13.38 6.52
N TYR A 13 -9.71 -14.37 6.05
CA TYR A 13 -9.29 -14.41 4.65
C TYR A 13 -10.44 -14.76 3.71
N ASN A 14 -11.43 -15.55 4.12
CA ASN A 14 -12.63 -15.78 3.32
C ASN A 14 -13.38 -14.47 3.03
N ASP A 15 -13.52 -13.61 4.05
CA ASP A 15 -14.16 -12.31 3.89
C ASP A 15 -13.27 -11.35 3.09
N LEU A 16 -11.97 -11.30 3.38
CA LEU A 16 -11.03 -10.42 2.69
C LEU A 16 -10.97 -10.71 1.18
N LEU A 17 -10.96 -12.00 0.80
CA LEU A 17 -10.86 -12.43 -0.59
C LEU A 17 -12.21 -12.48 -1.32
N ASN A 18 -13.29 -12.11 -0.66
CA ASN A 18 -14.61 -12.07 -1.28
C ASN A 18 -14.62 -11.11 -2.47
N LYS A 19 -14.97 -11.62 -3.65
CA LYS A 19 -15.00 -10.87 -4.91
C LYS A 19 -16.06 -9.77 -4.96
N GLU A 20 -17.02 -9.81 -4.05
CA GLU A 20 -18.06 -8.77 -3.94
C GLU A 20 -17.59 -7.53 -3.16
N ARG A 21 -16.44 -7.60 -2.48
CA ARG A 21 -15.83 -6.43 -1.85
C ARG A 21 -15.33 -5.46 -2.92
N LYS A 22 -15.80 -4.22 -2.86
CA LYS A 22 -15.52 -3.16 -3.84
C LYS A 22 -15.07 -1.89 -3.13
N LEU A 23 -13.99 -1.29 -3.60
CA LEU A 23 -13.52 0.03 -3.17
C LEU A 23 -14.04 1.12 -4.10
N ILE A 24 -13.90 0.91 -5.42
CA ILE A 24 -14.36 1.88 -6.43
C ILE A 24 -15.69 1.47 -7.09
N GLY A 25 -16.03 0.19 -7.07
CA GLY A 25 -17.26 -0.35 -7.63
C GLY A 25 -17.28 -0.42 -9.16
N GLU A 26 -18.31 -1.07 -9.68
CA GLU A 26 -18.42 -1.37 -11.12
C GLU A 26 -18.50 -0.14 -12.04
N PRO A 27 -19.16 0.99 -11.69
CA PRO A 27 -19.18 2.16 -12.55
C PRO A 27 -17.79 2.74 -12.80
N GLN A 28 -16.99 2.94 -11.75
CA GLN A 28 -15.63 3.46 -11.88
C GLN A 28 -14.69 2.45 -12.54
N LEU A 29 -14.81 1.17 -12.20
CA LEU A 29 -14.00 0.12 -12.82
C LEU A 29 -14.30 0.00 -14.33
N SER A 30 -15.55 0.10 -14.74
CA SER A 30 -15.94 0.09 -16.15
C SER A 30 -15.41 1.31 -16.91
N TRP A 31 -15.48 2.49 -16.29
CA TRP A 31 -14.88 3.71 -16.85
C TRP A 31 -13.37 3.55 -17.03
N LEU A 32 -12.68 3.04 -16.02
CA LEU A 32 -11.25 2.78 -16.05
C LEU A 32 -10.87 1.79 -17.16
N ALA A 33 -11.62 0.68 -17.27
CA ALA A 33 -11.42 -0.32 -18.30
C ALA A 33 -11.58 0.24 -19.72
N ASN A 34 -12.60 1.07 -19.94
CA ASN A 34 -12.82 1.73 -21.24
C ASN A 34 -11.71 2.74 -21.56
N THR A 35 -11.22 3.46 -20.56
CA THR A 35 -10.15 4.45 -20.72
C THR A 35 -8.83 3.78 -21.08
N TYR A 36 -8.42 2.76 -20.31
CA TYR A 36 -7.15 2.07 -20.52
C TYR A 36 -7.20 1.02 -21.64
N GLY A 37 -8.37 0.42 -21.88
CA GLY A 37 -8.55 -0.58 -22.94
C GLY A 37 -8.26 -0.07 -24.34
N ASN A 38 -8.36 1.25 -24.55
CA ASN A 38 -8.11 1.94 -25.82
C ASN A 38 -6.87 2.85 -25.78
N SER A 39 -6.04 2.75 -24.74
CA SER A 39 -4.87 3.61 -24.57
C SER A 39 -3.68 3.09 -25.37
N GLU A 40 -3.11 3.94 -26.24
CA GLU A 40 -1.89 3.68 -27.01
C GLU A 40 -0.69 4.52 -26.49
N VAL A 41 -0.81 5.09 -25.31
CA VAL A 41 0.22 5.96 -24.73
C VAL A 41 1.38 5.16 -24.14
N ALA A 42 2.58 5.77 -24.09
CA ALA A 42 3.77 5.15 -23.51
C ALA A 42 3.62 4.91 -21.99
N TRP A 43 2.88 5.76 -21.29
CA TRP A 43 2.69 5.72 -19.85
C TRP A 43 1.24 5.87 -19.48
N ASN A 44 0.77 5.02 -18.57
CA ASN A 44 -0.54 5.17 -17.94
C ASN A 44 -0.33 5.54 -16.47
N ILE A 45 -0.77 6.74 -16.12
CA ILE A 45 -0.66 7.27 -14.75
C ILE A 45 -2.04 7.22 -14.10
N LEU A 46 -2.12 6.48 -13.00
CA LEU A 46 -3.31 6.39 -12.15
C LEU A 46 -3.10 7.26 -10.91
N GLY A 47 -3.71 8.44 -10.89
CA GLY A 47 -3.83 9.26 -9.68
C GLY A 47 -4.98 8.76 -8.82
N GLN A 48 -4.69 8.33 -7.61
CA GLN A 48 -5.70 7.78 -6.70
C GLN A 48 -5.32 8.05 -5.24
N GLN A 49 -6.23 7.80 -4.28
CA GLN A 49 -6.03 8.29 -2.91
C GLN A 49 -5.10 7.40 -2.06
N VAL A 50 -5.22 6.07 -2.12
CA VAL A 50 -4.59 5.14 -1.18
C VAL A 50 -3.62 4.19 -1.87
N LEU A 51 -2.63 3.65 -1.15
CA LEU A 51 -1.64 2.75 -1.72
C LEU A 51 -2.27 1.49 -2.33
N MET A 52 -1.80 1.12 -3.53
CA MET A 52 -2.11 -0.16 -4.17
C MET A 52 -1.12 -1.26 -3.75
N THR A 53 0.04 -0.89 -3.29
CA THR A 53 1.07 -1.79 -2.74
C THR A 53 0.49 -2.61 -1.59
N LYS A 54 0.80 -3.91 -1.56
CA LYS A 54 0.49 -4.77 -0.41
C LYS A 54 1.38 -4.37 0.76
N LEU A 55 0.75 -4.04 1.88
CA LEU A 55 1.45 -3.59 3.07
C LEU A 55 1.05 -4.42 4.29
N LYS A 56 2.06 -5.01 4.93
CA LYS A 56 1.96 -5.63 6.26
C LYS A 56 2.87 -4.86 7.20
N PHE A 57 2.39 -4.59 8.41
CA PHE A 57 3.28 -4.04 9.42
C PHE A 57 4.33 -5.06 9.84
N PRO A 58 5.60 -4.64 10.00
CA PRO A 58 6.63 -5.50 10.59
C PRO A 58 6.30 -5.80 12.06
N ASP A 59 6.76 -6.95 12.56
CA ASP A 59 6.74 -7.20 14.00
C ASP A 59 7.78 -6.33 14.70
N ILE A 60 7.33 -5.20 15.21
CA ILE A 60 8.13 -4.23 15.98
C ILE A 60 7.90 -4.38 17.49
N SER A 61 7.30 -5.48 17.95
CA SER A 61 6.96 -5.67 19.36
C SER A 61 8.18 -5.57 20.30
N SER A 62 9.37 -5.99 19.85
CA SER A 62 10.62 -5.84 20.60
C SER A 62 11.07 -4.38 20.73
N ALA A 63 10.95 -3.59 19.68
CA ALA A 63 11.27 -2.16 19.69
C ALA A 63 10.26 -1.36 20.55
N LEU A 64 9.01 -1.80 20.56
CA LEU A 64 7.94 -1.17 21.33
C LEU A 64 7.94 -1.54 22.82
N SER A 65 8.60 -2.63 23.21
CA SER A 65 8.64 -3.06 24.62
C SER A 65 9.28 -2.04 25.57
N ASN A 66 10.12 -1.15 25.04
CA ASN A 66 10.79 -0.08 25.78
C ASN A 66 10.11 1.30 25.63
N SER A 67 8.98 1.39 24.93
CA SER A 67 8.29 2.64 24.65
C SER A 67 7.05 2.82 25.55
N ASN A 68 6.75 4.07 25.93
CA ASN A 68 5.52 4.44 26.65
C ASN A 68 4.34 4.47 25.67
N LEU A 69 3.95 3.31 25.16
CA LEU A 69 2.78 3.18 24.28
C LEU A 69 1.50 3.39 25.06
N SER A 70 0.51 4.03 24.42
CA SER A 70 -0.85 4.05 24.94
C SER A 70 -1.43 2.63 25.00
N GLU A 71 -2.36 2.41 25.94
CA GLU A 71 -3.04 1.11 26.06
C GLU A 71 -3.79 0.73 24.78
N GLU A 72 -4.26 1.73 24.04
CA GLU A 72 -4.89 1.54 22.74
C GLU A 72 -3.92 0.91 21.73
N VAL A 73 -2.67 1.36 21.67
CA VAL A 73 -1.66 0.77 20.76
C VAL A 73 -1.24 -0.62 21.23
N LYS A 74 -1.09 -0.83 22.54
CA LYS A 74 -0.69 -2.14 23.10
C LYS A 74 -1.65 -3.27 22.74
N GLN A 75 -2.95 -3.00 22.66
CA GLN A 75 -3.94 -4.02 22.27
C GLN A 75 -3.78 -4.54 20.83
N TYR A 76 -3.14 -3.77 19.94
CA TYR A 76 -2.88 -4.18 18.55
C TYR A 76 -1.58 -4.95 18.37
N LEU A 77 -0.66 -4.94 19.35
CA LEU A 77 0.63 -5.63 19.23
C LEU A 77 0.51 -7.13 18.88
N PRO A 78 -0.44 -7.90 19.46
CA PRO A 78 -0.62 -9.30 19.06
C PRO A 78 -0.98 -9.47 17.59
N LEU A 79 -1.69 -8.49 16.99
CA LEU A 79 -2.12 -8.55 15.58
C LEU A 79 -0.95 -8.37 14.62
N LEU A 80 0.10 -7.61 15.00
CA LEU A 80 1.29 -7.43 14.17
C LEU A 80 1.97 -8.76 13.85
N LYS A 81 1.94 -9.72 14.78
CA LYS A 81 2.53 -11.06 14.61
C LYS A 81 1.74 -11.94 13.64
N LEU A 82 0.49 -11.61 13.36
CA LEU A 82 -0.36 -12.39 12.45
C LEU A 82 -0.04 -12.08 10.97
N GLY A 83 0.74 -11.04 10.69
CA GLY A 83 1.09 -10.65 9.32
C GLY A 83 -0.12 -10.25 8.48
N LEU A 84 -1.14 -9.66 9.12
CA LEU A 84 -2.35 -9.16 8.47
C LEU A 84 -2.04 -7.94 7.61
N PRO A 85 -2.89 -7.63 6.60
CA PRO A 85 -2.85 -6.36 5.89
C PRO A 85 -2.91 -5.18 6.86
N SER A 86 -2.13 -4.13 6.59
CA SER A 86 -1.99 -2.99 7.51
C SER A 86 -3.22 -2.09 7.54
N ASN A 87 -3.91 -1.95 6.41
CA ASN A 87 -5.07 -1.08 6.27
C ASN A 87 -6.15 -1.71 5.40
N LEU A 88 -7.22 -2.18 6.02
CA LEU A 88 -8.36 -2.80 5.32
C LEU A 88 -9.30 -1.77 4.67
N ASP A 89 -9.10 -0.49 4.92
CA ASP A 89 -9.81 0.62 4.27
C ASP A 89 -9.08 1.13 3.01
N ALA A 90 -7.89 0.58 2.73
CA ALA A 90 -7.14 0.77 1.50
C ALA A 90 -7.24 -0.47 0.59
N TRP A 91 -6.47 -0.51 -0.52
CA TRP A 91 -6.50 -1.62 -1.46
C TRP A 91 -6.15 -2.99 -0.88
N ASP A 92 -5.49 -3.02 0.27
CA ASP A 92 -5.26 -4.26 1.03
C ASP A 92 -6.56 -4.92 1.51
N GLY A 93 -7.62 -4.14 1.72
CA GLY A 93 -8.95 -4.65 2.05
C GLY A 93 -9.78 -5.12 0.84
N TYR A 94 -9.29 -4.88 -0.39
CA TYR A 94 -10.02 -5.16 -1.63
C TYR A 94 -9.15 -5.86 -2.68
N PRO A 95 -8.46 -6.96 -2.31
CA PRO A 95 -7.47 -7.60 -3.18
C PRO A 95 -8.04 -8.13 -4.49
N ALA A 96 -9.30 -8.56 -4.50
CA ALA A 96 -9.94 -9.06 -5.70
C ALA A 96 -10.22 -7.94 -6.72
N GLU A 97 -10.70 -6.78 -6.28
CA GLU A 97 -10.93 -5.64 -7.18
C GLU A 97 -9.61 -5.02 -7.64
N ARG A 98 -8.60 -4.92 -6.75
CA ARG A 98 -7.25 -4.49 -7.12
C ARG A 98 -6.66 -5.35 -8.25
N ASP A 99 -6.79 -6.67 -8.16
CA ASP A 99 -6.29 -7.59 -9.19
C ASP A 99 -7.05 -7.44 -10.53
N ARG A 100 -8.33 -7.12 -10.50
CA ARG A 100 -9.10 -6.76 -11.72
C ARG A 100 -8.50 -5.51 -12.38
N ILE A 101 -8.15 -4.48 -11.61
CA ILE A 101 -7.49 -3.27 -12.14
C ILE A 101 -6.14 -3.63 -12.76
N PHE A 102 -5.30 -4.39 -12.06
CA PHE A 102 -3.99 -4.80 -12.57
C PHE A 102 -4.10 -5.59 -13.88
N SER A 103 -5.15 -6.40 -14.02
CA SER A 103 -5.43 -7.15 -15.24
C SER A 103 -5.71 -6.27 -16.47
N LEU A 104 -6.25 -5.05 -16.28
CA LEU A 104 -6.46 -4.09 -17.38
C LEU A 104 -5.13 -3.65 -17.98
N PHE A 105 -4.13 -3.35 -17.15
CA PHE A 105 -2.81 -2.90 -17.60
C PHE A 105 -2.02 -4.03 -18.28
N LYS A 106 -2.11 -5.25 -17.74
CA LYS A 106 -1.48 -6.42 -18.35
C LYS A 106 -1.98 -6.68 -19.77
N LYS A 107 -3.29 -6.60 -19.98
CA LYS A 107 -3.91 -6.86 -21.29
C LYS A 107 -3.35 -5.98 -22.41
N ASN A 108 -3.01 -4.74 -22.11
CA ASN A 108 -2.54 -3.74 -23.07
C ASN A 108 -1.00 -3.67 -23.15
N ASN A 109 -0.28 -4.55 -22.47
CA ASN A 109 1.20 -4.53 -22.37
C ASN A 109 1.74 -3.14 -21.92
N SER A 110 0.94 -2.38 -21.17
CA SER A 110 1.30 -1.06 -20.66
C SER A 110 1.68 -1.15 -19.19
N LYS A 111 2.63 -0.31 -18.78
CA LYS A 111 3.02 -0.22 -17.36
C LYS A 111 2.17 0.78 -16.63
N LEU A 112 1.69 0.38 -15.45
CA LEU A 112 0.98 1.24 -14.52
C LEU A 112 1.98 2.09 -13.74
N ILE A 113 1.71 3.39 -13.64
CA ILE A 113 2.33 4.26 -12.64
C ILE A 113 1.22 4.73 -11.71
N SER A 114 1.24 4.27 -10.48
CA SER A 114 0.31 4.72 -9.44
C SER A 114 0.91 5.89 -8.67
N LEU A 115 0.10 6.93 -8.45
CA LEU A 115 0.43 8.07 -7.59
C LEU A 115 -0.60 8.11 -6.47
N ALA A 116 -0.16 7.91 -5.24
CA ALA A 116 -1.02 7.80 -4.07
C ALA A 116 -0.59 8.74 -2.94
N GLY A 117 -1.48 8.98 -2.00
CA GLY A 117 -1.26 9.78 -0.79
C GLY A 117 -1.71 9.04 0.47
N ASP A 118 -2.51 9.71 1.30
CA ASP A 118 -3.21 9.23 2.49
C ASP A 118 -2.31 8.84 3.68
N THR A 119 -1.30 8.04 3.47
CA THR A 119 -0.49 7.44 4.55
C THR A 119 0.43 8.43 5.27
N HIS A 120 0.56 9.65 4.74
CA HIS A 120 1.45 10.71 5.24
C HIS A 120 2.94 10.34 5.25
N ASN A 121 3.32 9.26 4.60
CA ASN A 121 4.69 8.78 4.45
C ASN A 121 5.06 8.71 2.97
N ALA A 122 6.36 8.73 2.68
CA ALA A 122 6.84 8.59 1.32
C ALA A 122 7.14 7.11 1.01
N TRP A 123 6.71 6.64 -0.16
CA TRP A 123 6.85 5.26 -0.59
C TRP A 123 7.31 5.17 -2.05
N PHE A 124 8.14 4.18 -2.32
CA PHE A 124 8.40 3.71 -3.68
C PHE A 124 8.27 2.19 -3.71
N SER A 125 7.41 1.69 -4.57
CA SER A 125 7.05 0.27 -4.62
C SER A 125 6.98 -0.25 -6.05
N LYS A 126 7.22 -1.55 -6.20
CA LYS A 126 6.87 -2.32 -7.38
C LYS A 126 5.50 -2.96 -7.16
N LEU A 127 4.63 -2.88 -8.14
CA LEU A 127 3.31 -3.45 -8.08
C LEU A 127 3.27 -4.82 -8.77
N PHE A 128 2.74 -5.83 -8.10
CA PHE A 128 2.57 -7.17 -8.62
C PHE A 128 1.12 -7.63 -8.51
N ASN A 129 0.64 -8.32 -9.55
CA ASN A 129 -0.66 -8.98 -9.49
C ASN A 129 -0.61 -10.27 -8.63
N ASN A 130 -1.74 -10.97 -8.50
CA ASN A 130 -1.81 -12.21 -7.73
C ASN A 130 -1.02 -13.38 -8.36
N ALA A 131 -0.65 -13.29 -9.63
CA ALA A 131 0.24 -14.23 -10.32
C ALA A 131 1.72 -13.85 -10.20
N GLU A 132 2.06 -12.88 -9.36
CA GLU A 132 3.41 -12.35 -9.14
C GLU A 132 4.07 -11.73 -10.39
N GLU A 133 3.28 -11.27 -11.34
CA GLU A 133 3.76 -10.56 -12.51
C GLU A 133 3.88 -9.06 -12.20
N HIS A 134 5.00 -8.46 -12.61
CA HIS A 134 5.25 -7.04 -12.43
C HIS A 134 4.34 -6.19 -13.34
N ILE A 135 3.48 -5.39 -12.74
CA ILE A 135 2.47 -4.56 -13.41
C ILE A 135 2.94 -3.12 -13.57
N GLY A 136 3.68 -2.59 -12.62
CA GLY A 136 4.12 -1.21 -12.64
C GLY A 136 4.76 -0.75 -11.34
N TYR A 137 4.75 0.56 -11.13
CA TYR A 137 5.36 1.19 -9.96
C TYR A 137 4.37 2.11 -9.27
N GLU A 138 4.57 2.30 -7.97
CA GLU A 138 3.81 3.25 -7.17
C GLU A 138 4.72 4.22 -6.43
N PHE A 139 4.32 5.49 -6.44
CA PHE A 139 4.87 6.55 -5.63
C PHE A 139 3.80 6.98 -4.63
N GLY A 140 4.02 6.68 -3.36
CA GLY A 140 3.24 7.22 -2.26
C GLY A 140 3.85 8.54 -1.81
N THR A 141 3.05 9.59 -1.79
CA THR A 141 3.52 10.93 -1.45
C THR A 141 3.36 11.19 0.06
N PRO A 142 4.35 11.79 0.72
CA PRO A 142 4.22 12.18 2.11
C PRO A 142 3.26 13.36 2.25
N SER A 143 2.85 13.65 3.48
CA SER A 143 2.09 14.86 3.79
C SER A 143 2.98 16.11 3.78
N VAL A 144 2.35 17.27 3.68
CA VAL A 144 3.00 18.56 3.89
C VAL A 144 2.95 18.96 5.38
N THR A 145 1.89 18.60 6.10
CA THR A 145 1.65 19.04 7.48
C THR A 145 1.27 17.92 8.44
N SER A 146 0.52 16.91 7.99
CA SER A 146 0.03 15.84 8.85
C SER A 146 1.16 14.94 9.36
N PRO A 147 1.04 14.37 10.58
CA PRO A 147 2.05 13.50 11.15
C PRO A 147 2.20 12.21 10.35
N GLY A 148 3.43 11.74 10.19
CA GLY A 148 3.75 10.43 9.62
C GLY A 148 3.82 9.33 10.67
N LEU A 149 4.09 8.11 10.22
CA LEU A 149 4.10 6.91 11.06
C LEU A 149 5.09 7.00 12.23
N SER A 150 6.27 7.59 12.01
CA SER A 150 7.28 7.78 13.05
C SER A 150 6.82 8.65 14.21
N GLU A 151 5.89 9.58 13.97
CA GLU A 151 5.35 10.43 15.04
C GLU A 151 4.29 9.69 15.88
N TYR A 152 3.53 8.78 15.26
CA TYR A 152 2.58 7.92 15.99
C TYR A 152 3.28 6.82 16.78
N LEU A 153 4.43 6.34 16.29
CA LEU A 153 5.25 5.31 16.94
C LEU A 153 6.43 5.94 17.70
N ASN A 154 6.13 6.97 18.51
CA ASN A 154 7.12 7.67 19.30
C ASN A 154 7.93 6.70 20.18
N GLY A 155 9.25 6.77 20.07
CA GLY A 155 10.19 5.86 20.75
C GLY A 155 10.72 4.73 19.87
N VAL A 156 10.19 4.52 18.67
CA VAL A 156 10.76 3.63 17.67
C VAL A 156 11.71 4.42 16.76
N ASN A 157 12.90 3.90 16.53
CA ASN A 157 13.85 4.51 15.59
C ASN A 157 13.26 4.46 14.16
N PRO A 158 13.07 5.61 13.47
CA PRO A 158 12.48 5.63 12.13
C PRO A 158 13.21 4.73 11.13
N ARG A 159 14.53 4.67 11.16
CA ARG A 159 15.32 3.84 10.25
C ARG A 159 15.11 2.34 10.50
N GLU A 160 14.99 1.93 11.76
CA GLU A 160 14.69 0.53 12.10
C GLU A 160 13.27 0.15 11.65
N LEU A 161 12.31 1.05 11.84
CA LEU A 161 10.94 0.89 11.34
C LEU A 161 10.90 0.75 9.82
N GLU A 162 11.55 1.67 9.11
CA GLU A 162 11.63 1.70 7.64
C GLU A 162 12.29 0.41 7.10
N GLN A 163 13.39 -0.01 7.69
CA GLN A 163 14.05 -1.26 7.31
C GLN A 163 13.19 -2.49 7.63
N GLY A 164 12.48 -2.49 8.75
CA GLY A 164 11.51 -3.53 9.10
C GLY A 164 10.38 -3.64 8.09
N ILE A 165 9.83 -2.50 7.65
CA ILE A 165 8.79 -2.43 6.62
C ILE A 165 9.31 -3.02 5.30
N ILE A 166 10.50 -2.61 4.84
CA ILE A 166 11.09 -3.11 3.58
C ILE A 166 11.33 -4.62 3.67
N ASN A 167 11.90 -5.11 4.77
CA ASN A 167 12.18 -6.53 4.96
C ASN A 167 10.92 -7.40 4.99
N THR A 168 9.80 -6.84 5.46
CA THR A 168 8.52 -7.55 5.57
C THR A 168 7.73 -7.57 4.26
N ASN A 169 7.93 -6.55 3.40
CA ASN A 169 7.10 -6.28 2.24
C ASN A 169 7.92 -6.27 0.95
N LYS A 170 7.92 -7.37 0.22
CA LYS A 170 8.72 -7.55 -1.01
C LYS A 170 8.42 -6.55 -2.14
N GLU A 171 7.28 -5.89 -2.09
CA GLU A 171 6.87 -4.87 -3.07
C GLU A 171 7.48 -3.50 -2.77
N ILE A 172 7.87 -3.24 -1.53
CA ILE A 172 8.38 -1.94 -1.09
C ILE A 172 9.91 -1.88 -1.29
N GLU A 173 10.34 -1.02 -2.19
CA GLU A 173 11.75 -0.79 -2.50
C GLU A 173 12.35 0.29 -1.59
N TRP A 174 11.51 1.25 -1.18
CA TRP A 174 11.94 2.36 -0.33
C TRP A 174 10.75 2.97 0.39
N VAL A 175 10.99 3.42 1.62
CA VAL A 175 10.03 4.13 2.46
C VAL A 175 10.73 5.18 3.31
N ASN A 176 10.05 6.29 3.57
CA ASN A 176 10.43 7.27 4.57
C ASN A 176 9.22 7.64 5.42
N THR A 177 9.33 7.45 6.73
CA THR A 177 8.24 7.58 7.69
C THR A 177 8.31 8.85 8.54
N SER A 178 9.35 9.65 8.37
CA SER A 178 9.66 10.77 9.27
C SER A 178 9.70 12.14 8.60
N HIS A 179 9.90 12.19 7.28
CA HIS A 179 10.02 13.47 6.57
C HIS A 179 8.72 13.84 5.86
N ARG A 180 8.46 15.13 5.84
CA ARG A 180 7.42 15.74 5.01
C ARG A 180 7.99 16.13 3.68
N GLY A 181 7.11 16.30 2.68
CA GLY A 181 7.59 16.68 1.36
C GLY A 181 6.53 16.53 0.28
N TYR A 182 7.01 16.32 -0.92
CA TYR A 182 6.18 16.10 -2.11
C TYR A 182 6.89 15.22 -3.13
N THR A 183 6.12 14.63 -4.02
CA THR A 183 6.64 13.83 -5.12
C THR A 183 6.65 14.65 -6.40
N LYS A 184 7.78 14.72 -7.09
CA LYS A 184 7.92 15.36 -8.40
C LYS A 184 8.14 14.31 -9.48
N ILE A 185 7.26 14.31 -10.48
CA ILE A 185 7.34 13.38 -11.62
C ILE A 185 7.81 14.13 -12.86
N TYR A 186 8.85 13.62 -13.49
CA TYR A 186 9.31 14.03 -14.83
C TYR A 186 8.95 12.95 -15.82
N LEU A 187 8.36 13.33 -16.93
CA LEU A 187 7.83 12.40 -17.92
C LEU A 187 8.20 12.85 -19.33
N ASN A 188 8.66 11.90 -20.15
CA ASN A 188 8.72 12.00 -21.60
C ASN A 188 8.41 10.64 -22.22
N GLU A 189 8.45 10.52 -23.57
CA GLU A 189 8.11 9.26 -24.27
C GLU A 189 8.98 8.06 -23.83
N PHE A 190 10.21 8.29 -23.39
CA PHE A 190 11.19 7.24 -23.10
C PHE A 190 11.44 7.01 -21.63
N MET A 191 11.13 7.99 -20.77
CA MET A 191 11.51 7.96 -19.36
C MET A 191 10.43 8.57 -18.44
N LEU A 192 10.19 7.89 -17.35
CA LEU A 192 9.52 8.45 -16.18
C LEU A 192 10.51 8.46 -15.01
N LYS A 193 10.66 9.61 -14.36
CA LYS A 193 11.50 9.78 -13.17
C LYS A 193 10.67 10.40 -12.05
N GLY A 194 10.55 9.70 -10.93
CA GLY A 194 10.00 10.22 -9.68
C GLY A 194 11.10 10.68 -8.74
N CYS A 195 10.90 11.82 -8.10
CA CYS A 195 11.74 12.32 -7.02
C CYS A 195 10.84 12.59 -5.81
N LEU A 196 11.15 11.95 -4.71
CA LEU A 196 10.54 12.20 -3.40
C LEU A 196 11.41 13.26 -2.70
N LEU A 197 10.86 14.44 -2.42
CA LEU A 197 11.58 15.64 -1.98
C LEU A 197 10.97 16.18 -0.69
#